data_7ba6cf4498a52e2183d3ba0a02ad9f71
#
_entry.id   7ba6cf4498a52e2183d3ba0a02ad9f71
#
_cell.length_a   1.000
_cell.length_b   1.000
_cell.length_c   1.000
_cell.angle_alpha   90.00
_cell.angle_beta   90.00
_cell.angle_gamma   90.00
#
_symmetry.space_group_name_H-M   'P 1'
#
loop_
_entity.id
_entity.type
_entity.pdbx_description
1 polymer ?
#
loop_
_entity_poly.entity_id
_entity_poly.type
_entity_poly.pdbx_seq_one_letter_code
_entity_poly.pdbx_strand_id
1 'polypeptide(L)'
;MKSLDSYYTPIPLADKLVSYVTEKNIAKAIDFCVGDGVLLKSVRKRFDNVKLFGTDISSEVIDKISNENSDWTVGVCDFRNSESIKELDFLIDTKFDLIMFNPPFTCKGSCIEHIIIENKEYKVSTAMAFVMSALDFLSSQGGLYAILPISCVYSQKDRVAWHYLQTHYNACVLEEPKRVYFGDKCSPNIALVYIGHQIRTGYKSDPVADFSDLRVKKVVRGRTRMQNLFYSNNKKALPLIHTSNIQKGELVNLKRILQDDHNAIDGFGVVIPRVCNPNSPKVALLEGKRKYILSDCVIVLLADNQETAIQIKEYVVNNWMSFKSIYKGTGAQYTTLERVKILFGIK
;
A
#
# COMPACT_ATOMS: atom_id res chain seq x y z
N MET A 1 9.57 -11.59 20.81
CA MET A 1 8.87 -11.43 19.52
C MET A 1 8.06 -10.14 19.56
N LYS A 2 8.08 -9.31 18.49
CA LYS A 2 7.13 -8.19 18.39
C LYS A 2 5.75 -8.80 18.14
N SER A 3 4.75 -8.43 18.95
CA SER A 3 3.37 -8.86 18.74
C SER A 3 2.90 -8.43 17.38
N LEU A 4 2.36 -9.35 16.60
CA LEU A 4 1.66 -9.06 15.35
C LEU A 4 0.31 -8.43 15.73
N ASP A 5 -0.06 -7.35 15.04
CA ASP A 5 -1.34 -6.70 15.26
C ASP A 5 -2.46 -7.62 14.72
N SER A 6 -3.39 -8.01 15.57
CA SER A 6 -4.55 -8.85 15.21
C SER A 6 -5.72 -7.95 14.80
N TYR A 7 -6.03 -7.91 13.51
CA TYR A 7 -7.18 -7.19 12.98
C TYR A 7 -8.21 -8.18 12.43
N TYR A 8 -9.34 -8.31 13.09
CA TYR A 8 -10.43 -9.17 12.64
C TYR A 8 -11.15 -8.56 11.45
N THR A 9 -11.45 -9.41 10.46
CA THR A 9 -12.10 -8.99 9.22
C THR A 9 -13.56 -8.64 9.47
N PRO A 10 -14.04 -7.41 9.13
CA PRO A 10 -15.47 -7.12 9.18
C PRO A 10 -16.27 -8.03 8.23
N ILE A 11 -17.41 -8.56 8.69
CA ILE A 11 -18.27 -9.49 7.91
C ILE A 11 -18.61 -8.93 6.51
N PRO A 12 -19.01 -7.64 6.34
CA PRO A 12 -19.28 -7.11 5.00
C PRO A 12 -18.07 -7.12 4.06
N LEU A 13 -16.86 -7.01 4.62
CA LEU A 13 -15.62 -7.05 3.84
C LEU A 13 -15.30 -8.49 3.42
N ALA A 14 -15.50 -9.47 4.29
CA ALA A 14 -15.34 -10.89 3.98
C ALA A 14 -16.34 -11.34 2.91
N ASP A 15 -17.63 -11.02 3.08
CA ASP A 15 -18.67 -11.31 2.08
C ASP A 15 -18.34 -10.66 0.73
N LYS A 16 -17.83 -9.42 0.75
CA LYS A 16 -17.39 -8.72 -0.45
C LYS A 16 -16.21 -9.43 -1.12
N LEU A 17 -15.18 -9.84 -0.37
CA LEU A 17 -14.04 -10.55 -0.93
C LEU A 17 -14.48 -11.89 -1.54
N VAL A 18 -15.30 -12.66 -0.84
CA VAL A 18 -15.85 -13.93 -1.33
C VAL A 18 -16.70 -13.73 -2.60
N SER A 19 -17.39 -12.58 -2.74
CA SER A 19 -18.18 -12.30 -3.94
C SER A 19 -17.37 -12.26 -5.24
N TYR A 20 -16.07 -12.02 -5.15
CA TYR A 20 -15.15 -12.04 -6.30
C TYR A 20 -14.67 -13.43 -6.70
N VAL A 21 -14.91 -14.47 -5.89
CA VAL A 21 -14.49 -15.85 -6.21
C VAL A 21 -15.24 -16.33 -7.45
N THR A 22 -14.51 -16.77 -8.47
CA THR A 22 -15.08 -17.26 -9.76
C THR A 22 -14.70 -18.70 -10.07
N GLU A 23 -13.88 -19.31 -9.22
CA GLU A 23 -13.53 -20.72 -9.29
C GLU A 23 -14.80 -21.57 -9.13
N LYS A 24 -15.01 -22.54 -10.03
CA LYS A 24 -16.25 -23.33 -10.09
C LYS A 24 -16.20 -24.60 -9.25
N ASN A 25 -15.03 -25.23 -9.19
CA ASN A 25 -14.84 -26.54 -8.55
C ASN A 25 -13.93 -26.38 -7.34
N ILE A 26 -14.48 -25.81 -6.25
CA ILE A 26 -13.73 -25.60 -5.01
C ILE A 26 -14.01 -26.80 -4.08
N ALA A 27 -13.04 -27.68 -3.91
CA ALA A 27 -13.13 -28.81 -2.98
C ALA A 27 -12.54 -28.44 -1.60
N LYS A 28 -11.46 -27.67 -1.59
CA LYS A 28 -10.73 -27.29 -0.37
C LYS A 28 -10.47 -25.79 -0.34
N ALA A 29 -10.81 -25.14 0.77
CA ALA A 29 -10.48 -23.73 1.03
C ALA A 29 -9.72 -23.60 2.35
N ILE A 30 -8.75 -22.69 2.40
CA ILE A 30 -7.94 -22.43 3.60
C ILE A 30 -7.81 -20.94 3.90
N ASP A 31 -7.68 -20.62 5.20
CA ASP A 31 -7.19 -19.34 5.71
C ASP A 31 -6.00 -19.59 6.65
N PHE A 32 -4.82 -19.11 6.31
CA PHE A 32 -3.59 -19.28 7.10
C PHE A 32 -3.48 -18.35 8.32
N CYS A 33 -4.41 -17.43 8.50
CA CYS A 33 -4.53 -16.52 9.63
C CYS A 33 -5.99 -16.41 10.04
N VAL A 34 -6.58 -17.56 10.40
CA VAL A 34 -8.05 -17.75 10.46
C VAL A 34 -8.76 -16.81 11.44
N GLY A 35 -8.10 -16.37 12.50
CA GLY A 35 -8.67 -15.46 13.48
C GLY A 35 -10.03 -15.91 14.01
N ASP A 36 -11.06 -15.09 13.85
CA ASP A 36 -12.45 -15.40 14.22
C ASP A 36 -13.22 -16.24 13.16
N GLY A 37 -12.53 -16.66 12.10
CA GLY A 37 -13.07 -17.51 11.04
C GLY A 37 -14.02 -16.81 10.06
N VAL A 38 -14.13 -15.49 10.08
CA VAL A 38 -15.13 -14.75 9.28
C VAL A 38 -14.96 -14.98 7.78
N LEU A 39 -13.73 -15.08 7.27
CA LEU A 39 -13.49 -15.36 5.85
C LEU A 39 -14.00 -16.76 5.47
N LEU A 40 -13.70 -17.78 6.25
CA LEU A 40 -14.17 -19.16 6.00
C LEU A 40 -15.68 -19.30 6.21
N LYS A 41 -16.27 -18.59 7.19
CA LYS A 41 -17.74 -18.51 7.38
C LYS A 41 -18.42 -17.92 6.15
N SER A 42 -17.82 -16.88 5.54
CA SER A 42 -18.32 -16.29 4.29
C SER A 42 -18.14 -17.24 3.10
N VAL A 43 -17.07 -18.05 3.05
CA VAL A 43 -16.91 -19.11 2.05
C VAL A 43 -17.99 -20.16 2.19
N ARG A 44 -18.24 -20.69 3.42
CA ARG A 44 -19.29 -21.69 3.68
C ARG A 44 -20.68 -21.18 3.26
N LYS A 45 -20.98 -19.92 3.52
CA LYS A 45 -22.25 -19.29 3.15
C LYS A 45 -22.52 -19.29 1.63
N ARG A 46 -21.46 -19.30 0.82
CA ARG A 46 -21.56 -19.27 -0.64
C ARG A 46 -21.35 -20.63 -1.31
N PHE A 47 -20.60 -21.51 -0.67
CA PHE A 47 -20.17 -22.81 -1.21
C PHE A 47 -20.42 -23.92 -0.17
N ASP A 48 -21.52 -24.66 -0.31
CA ASP A 48 -22.02 -25.59 0.71
C ASP A 48 -21.10 -26.80 0.95
N ASN A 49 -20.41 -27.32 -0.07
CA ASN A 49 -19.70 -28.59 -0.02
C ASN A 49 -18.15 -28.45 0.05
N VAL A 50 -17.65 -27.26 0.37
CA VAL A 50 -16.20 -27.00 0.46
C VAL A 50 -15.66 -27.47 1.81
N LYS A 51 -14.58 -28.27 1.82
CA LYS A 51 -13.84 -28.59 3.04
C LYS A 51 -13.04 -27.36 3.47
N LEU A 52 -13.24 -26.93 4.70
CA LEU A 52 -12.62 -25.71 5.25
C LEU A 52 -11.46 -26.06 6.15
N PHE A 53 -10.36 -25.36 5.93
CA PHE A 53 -9.12 -25.49 6.69
C PHE A 53 -8.70 -24.12 7.23
N GLY A 54 -8.09 -24.12 8.41
CA GLY A 54 -7.61 -22.88 9.00
C GLY A 54 -6.38 -23.07 9.87
N THR A 55 -5.50 -22.09 9.86
CA THR A 55 -4.39 -22.04 10.84
C THR A 55 -4.34 -20.68 11.50
N ASP A 56 -3.81 -20.64 12.71
CA ASP A 56 -3.49 -19.40 13.43
C ASP A 56 -2.30 -19.67 14.37
N ILE A 57 -1.56 -18.64 14.71
CA ILE A 57 -0.45 -18.73 15.67
C ILE A 57 -0.94 -18.90 17.11
N SER A 58 -2.17 -18.47 17.39
CA SER A 58 -2.79 -18.50 18.71
C SER A 58 -3.56 -19.82 18.92
N SER A 59 -3.14 -20.60 19.92
CA SER A 59 -3.88 -21.80 20.35
C SER A 59 -5.30 -21.48 20.85
N GLU A 60 -5.47 -20.34 21.55
CA GLU A 60 -6.78 -19.90 22.04
C GLU A 60 -7.77 -19.66 20.89
N VAL A 61 -7.29 -19.08 19.77
CA VAL A 61 -8.07 -18.87 18.56
C VAL A 61 -8.47 -20.21 17.94
N ILE A 62 -7.53 -21.13 17.82
CA ILE A 62 -7.77 -22.47 17.24
C ILE A 62 -8.75 -23.28 18.09
N ASP A 63 -8.60 -23.26 19.41
CA ASP A 63 -9.53 -23.97 20.32
C ASP A 63 -10.96 -23.43 20.19
N LYS A 64 -11.10 -22.10 20.13
CA LYS A 64 -12.40 -21.46 19.93
C LYS A 64 -13.03 -21.87 18.58
N ILE A 65 -12.27 -21.74 17.48
CA ILE A 65 -12.78 -22.05 16.14
C ILE A 65 -13.13 -23.53 16.00
N SER A 66 -12.32 -24.44 16.53
CA SER A 66 -12.59 -25.88 16.54
C SER A 66 -13.88 -26.22 17.28
N ASN A 67 -14.12 -25.58 18.42
CA ASN A 67 -15.36 -25.80 19.20
C ASN A 67 -16.60 -25.24 18.50
N GLU A 68 -16.46 -24.11 17.81
CA GLU A 68 -17.59 -23.47 17.08
C GLU A 68 -17.92 -24.16 15.74
N ASN A 69 -16.93 -24.84 15.12
CA ASN A 69 -17.04 -25.36 13.75
C ASN A 69 -16.40 -26.76 13.66
N SER A 70 -17.11 -27.77 14.14
CA SER A 70 -16.61 -29.16 14.25
C SER A 70 -16.30 -29.85 12.90
N ASP A 71 -16.79 -29.30 11.79
CA ASP A 71 -16.55 -29.79 10.42
C ASP A 71 -15.33 -29.12 9.77
N TRP A 72 -14.65 -28.20 10.45
CA TRP A 72 -13.43 -27.59 9.96
C TRP A 72 -12.19 -28.35 10.43
N THR A 73 -11.15 -28.36 9.60
CA THR A 73 -9.83 -28.85 9.97
C THR A 73 -8.94 -27.67 10.30
N VAL A 74 -8.61 -27.49 11.59
CA VAL A 74 -7.82 -26.35 12.05
C VAL A 74 -6.61 -26.77 12.87
N GLY A 75 -5.56 -25.96 12.90
CA GLY A 75 -4.35 -26.25 13.66
C GLY A 75 -3.53 -25.00 14.01
N VAL A 76 -2.80 -25.08 15.12
CA VAL A 76 -1.87 -24.03 15.56
C VAL A 76 -0.65 -24.04 14.64
N CYS A 77 -0.32 -22.88 14.04
CA CYS A 77 0.81 -22.76 13.13
C CYS A 77 1.36 -21.33 13.10
N ASP A 78 2.66 -21.18 13.33
CA ASP A 78 3.35 -19.99 12.84
C ASP A 78 3.68 -20.19 11.35
N PHE A 79 2.85 -19.64 10.49
CA PHE A 79 2.97 -19.79 9.03
C PHE A 79 4.27 -19.22 8.42
N ARG A 80 5.09 -18.50 9.21
CA ARG A 80 6.43 -18.05 8.81
C ARG A 80 7.52 -19.08 9.13
N ASN A 81 7.19 -20.12 9.87
CA ASN A 81 8.12 -21.16 10.29
C ASN A 81 7.82 -22.48 9.56
N SER A 82 8.73 -22.89 8.70
CA SER A 82 8.59 -24.13 7.91
C SER A 82 8.45 -25.39 8.77
N GLU A 83 9.06 -25.43 9.94
CA GLU A 83 8.92 -26.58 10.85
C GLU A 83 7.49 -26.62 11.44
N SER A 84 6.94 -25.46 11.84
CA SER A 84 5.56 -25.41 12.33
C SER A 84 4.53 -25.82 11.27
N ILE A 85 4.80 -25.50 10.00
CA ILE A 85 3.96 -25.96 8.87
C ILE A 85 3.99 -27.48 8.75
N LYS A 86 5.16 -28.11 8.89
CA LYS A 86 5.34 -29.57 8.78
C LYS A 86 4.69 -30.36 9.93
N GLU A 87 4.39 -29.71 11.05
CA GLU A 87 3.69 -30.34 12.18
C GLU A 87 2.21 -30.57 11.91
N LEU A 88 1.66 -29.98 10.85
CA LEU A 88 0.24 -30.12 10.49
C LEU A 88 0.07 -31.02 9.27
N ASP A 89 -0.32 -32.30 9.51
CA ASP A 89 -0.51 -33.31 8.47
C ASP A 89 -1.38 -32.86 7.31
N PHE A 90 -2.41 -32.03 7.57
CA PHE A 90 -3.30 -31.54 6.53
C PHE A 90 -2.67 -30.48 5.62
N LEU A 91 -1.49 -29.96 5.95
CA LEU A 91 -0.72 -29.06 5.08
C LEU A 91 0.32 -29.81 4.23
N ILE A 92 0.74 -31.00 4.64
CA ILE A 92 1.76 -31.79 3.94
C ILE A 92 1.21 -32.20 2.56
N ASP A 93 1.94 -31.83 1.50
CA ASP A 93 1.61 -32.14 0.10
C ASP A 93 0.18 -31.77 -0.32
N THR A 94 -0.47 -30.87 0.43
CA THR A 94 -1.84 -30.46 0.15
C THR A 94 -1.87 -29.15 -0.65
N LYS A 95 -2.71 -29.13 -1.69
CA LYS A 95 -3.05 -27.92 -2.45
C LYS A 95 -4.50 -27.54 -2.20
N PHE A 96 -4.77 -26.25 -2.21
CA PHE A 96 -6.09 -25.68 -1.97
C PHE A 96 -6.59 -24.96 -3.23
N ASP A 97 -7.88 -25.14 -3.51
CA ASP A 97 -8.52 -24.52 -4.66
C ASP A 97 -8.86 -23.05 -4.36
N LEU A 98 -9.03 -22.74 -3.08
CA LEU A 98 -9.32 -21.39 -2.62
C LEU A 98 -8.48 -21.07 -1.38
N ILE A 99 -7.68 -20.02 -1.47
CA ILE A 99 -6.99 -19.43 -0.32
C ILE A 99 -7.65 -18.08 -0.01
N MET A 100 -8.22 -17.94 1.18
CA MET A 100 -8.77 -16.67 1.66
C MET A 100 -7.82 -16.12 2.71
N PHE A 101 -7.51 -14.82 2.63
CA PHE A 101 -6.39 -14.33 3.41
C PHE A 101 -6.55 -12.89 3.89
N ASN A 102 -6.39 -12.67 5.19
CA ASN A 102 -6.16 -11.36 5.79
C ASN A 102 -4.90 -11.44 6.65
N PRO A 103 -3.71 -11.41 6.04
CA PRO A 103 -2.46 -11.59 6.78
C PRO A 103 -2.23 -10.43 7.75
N PRO A 104 -1.44 -10.64 8.83
CA PRO A 104 -1.17 -9.59 9.81
C PRO A 104 -0.47 -8.38 9.17
N PHE A 105 -0.97 -7.18 9.51
CA PHE A 105 -0.35 -5.92 9.11
C PHE A 105 0.65 -5.50 10.18
N THR A 106 1.91 -5.36 9.84
CA THR A 106 2.87 -4.78 10.78
C THR A 106 2.72 -3.27 10.80
N CYS A 107 2.02 -2.71 11.80
CA CYS A 107 1.81 -1.27 11.94
C CYS A 107 2.96 -0.55 12.67
N LYS A 108 3.75 -1.21 13.50
CA LYS A 108 4.83 -0.60 14.28
C LYS A 108 6.21 -1.11 13.87
N GLY A 109 6.92 -0.28 13.13
CA GLY A 109 8.27 -0.55 12.63
C GLY A 109 8.25 -1.41 11.38
N SER A 110 8.84 -0.93 10.31
CA SER A 110 8.91 -1.65 9.04
C SER A 110 9.78 -2.91 9.18
N CYS A 111 9.15 -4.05 9.48
CA CYS A 111 9.83 -5.33 9.35
C CYS A 111 10.07 -5.61 7.87
N ILE A 112 11.26 -6.14 7.57
CA ILE A 112 11.61 -6.66 6.27
C ILE A 112 11.72 -8.16 6.45
N GLU A 113 10.91 -8.91 5.71
CA GLU A 113 10.98 -10.35 5.64
C GLU A 113 11.79 -10.76 4.40
N HIS A 114 12.48 -11.88 4.49
CA HIS A 114 13.29 -12.44 3.43
C HIS A 114 12.63 -13.74 2.95
N ILE A 115 12.19 -13.77 1.70
CA ILE A 115 11.55 -14.93 1.07
C ILE A 115 12.38 -15.37 -0.12
N ILE A 116 12.60 -16.68 -0.25
CA ILE A 116 13.31 -17.26 -1.39
C ILE A 116 12.30 -18.01 -2.25
N ILE A 117 12.15 -17.60 -3.51
CA ILE A 117 11.32 -18.29 -4.52
C ILE A 117 12.20 -18.50 -5.75
N GLU A 118 12.23 -19.72 -6.27
CA GLU A 118 13.02 -20.09 -7.47
C GLU A 118 14.49 -19.62 -7.37
N ASN A 119 15.12 -19.81 -6.19
CA ASN A 119 16.48 -19.39 -5.89
C ASN A 119 16.73 -17.86 -5.91
N LYS A 120 15.67 -17.05 -5.92
CA LYS A 120 15.74 -15.60 -5.85
C LYS A 120 15.23 -15.08 -4.51
N GLU A 121 16.03 -14.22 -3.86
CA GLU A 121 15.65 -13.56 -2.61
C GLU A 121 14.78 -12.34 -2.88
N TYR A 122 13.67 -12.23 -2.13
CA TYR A 122 12.76 -11.10 -2.10
C TYR A 122 12.74 -10.48 -0.71
N LYS A 123 12.97 -9.17 -0.63
CA LYS A 123 12.87 -8.36 0.60
C LYS A 123 11.53 -7.65 0.60
N VAL A 124 10.61 -8.10 1.46
CA VAL A 124 9.20 -7.71 1.39
C VAL A 124 8.64 -7.31 2.74
N SER A 125 7.42 -6.78 2.76
CA SER A 125 6.65 -6.58 3.99
C SER A 125 6.13 -7.91 4.52
N THR A 126 5.79 -7.97 5.81
CA THR A 126 5.24 -9.19 6.43
C THR A 126 4.01 -9.69 5.69
N ALA A 127 3.04 -8.83 5.39
CA ALA A 127 1.83 -9.24 4.66
C ALA A 127 2.15 -9.82 3.26
N MET A 128 3.12 -9.24 2.56
CA MET A 128 3.57 -9.77 1.26
C MET A 128 4.31 -11.11 1.42
N ALA A 129 5.10 -11.28 2.49
CA ALA A 129 5.77 -12.55 2.78
C ALA A 129 4.76 -13.69 2.96
N PHE A 130 3.71 -13.44 3.75
CA PHE A 130 2.61 -14.40 3.92
C PHE A 130 1.96 -14.77 2.58
N VAL A 131 1.67 -13.80 1.73
CA VAL A 131 1.09 -14.04 0.40
C VAL A 131 2.02 -14.91 -0.44
N MET A 132 3.32 -14.59 -0.50
CA MET A 132 4.27 -15.33 -1.32
C MET A 132 4.45 -16.77 -0.81
N SER A 133 4.50 -16.99 0.51
CA SER A 133 4.57 -18.34 1.09
C SER A 133 3.29 -19.16 0.85
N ALA A 134 2.13 -18.51 0.75
CA ALA A 134 0.86 -19.20 0.48
C ALA A 134 0.76 -19.76 -0.95
N LEU A 135 1.59 -19.27 -1.89
CA LEU A 135 1.58 -19.78 -3.27
C LEU A 135 1.97 -21.27 -3.36
N ASP A 136 2.81 -21.74 -2.47
CA ASP A 136 3.20 -23.15 -2.40
C ASP A 136 2.02 -24.07 -2.07
N PHE A 137 0.92 -23.53 -1.59
CA PHE A 137 -0.30 -24.26 -1.25
C PHE A 137 -1.42 -24.07 -2.29
N LEU A 138 -1.22 -23.21 -3.28
CA LEU A 138 -2.24 -22.95 -4.30
C LEU A 138 -2.29 -24.09 -5.34
N SER A 139 -3.48 -24.62 -5.63
CA SER A 139 -3.66 -25.56 -6.72
C SER A 139 -3.52 -24.89 -8.08
N SER A 140 -3.21 -25.65 -9.12
CA SER A 140 -2.98 -25.14 -10.49
C SER A 140 -4.20 -24.45 -11.10
N GLN A 141 -5.40 -24.69 -10.59
CA GLN A 141 -6.65 -24.05 -11.00
C GLN A 141 -7.23 -23.14 -9.90
N GLY A 142 -6.53 -23.02 -8.79
CA GLY A 142 -6.98 -22.29 -7.61
C GLY A 142 -6.81 -20.79 -7.72
N GLY A 143 -7.45 -20.10 -6.77
CA GLY A 143 -7.35 -18.66 -6.58
C GLY A 143 -7.05 -18.29 -5.13
N LEU A 144 -6.13 -17.35 -4.94
CA LEU A 144 -5.85 -16.68 -3.67
C LEU A 144 -6.51 -15.31 -3.69
N TYR A 145 -7.31 -15.04 -2.68
CA TYR A 145 -8.01 -13.77 -2.48
C TYR A 145 -7.60 -13.18 -1.14
N ALA A 146 -7.06 -11.98 -1.18
CA ALA A 146 -6.50 -11.38 0.04
C ALA A 146 -6.96 -9.94 0.27
N ILE A 147 -7.06 -9.60 1.56
CA ILE A 147 -7.18 -8.24 2.05
C ILE A 147 -5.78 -7.78 2.41
N LEU A 148 -5.18 -6.91 1.61
CA LEU A 148 -3.80 -6.48 1.82
C LEU A 148 -3.72 -4.99 2.15
N PRO A 149 -2.75 -4.58 2.98
CA PRO A 149 -2.37 -3.17 3.05
C PRO A 149 -2.05 -2.67 1.64
N ILE A 150 -2.55 -1.49 1.28
CA ILE A 150 -2.29 -0.92 -0.05
C ILE A 150 -0.79 -0.79 -0.37
N SER A 151 0.06 -0.76 0.65
CA SER A 151 1.51 -0.76 0.49
C SER A 151 2.05 -2.02 -0.19
N CYS A 152 1.42 -3.18 -0.04
CA CYS A 152 1.82 -4.40 -0.75
C CYS A 152 1.77 -4.24 -2.27
N VAL A 153 0.81 -3.45 -2.77
CA VAL A 153 0.63 -3.20 -4.20
C VAL A 153 1.48 -2.03 -4.71
N TYR A 154 1.66 -0.98 -3.89
CA TYR A 154 2.19 0.29 -4.38
C TYR A 154 3.50 0.76 -3.71
N SER A 155 4.05 0.05 -2.72
CA SER A 155 5.32 0.47 -2.11
C SER A 155 6.52 0.07 -2.96
N GLN A 156 7.63 0.81 -2.80
CA GLN A 156 8.90 0.43 -3.42
C GLN A 156 9.44 -0.89 -2.85
N LYS A 157 9.16 -1.16 -1.56
CA LYS A 157 9.60 -2.37 -0.87
C LYS A 157 9.03 -3.63 -1.55
N ASP A 158 7.72 -3.65 -1.79
CA ASP A 158 7.03 -4.84 -2.31
C ASP A 158 6.93 -4.87 -3.84
N ARG A 159 7.45 -3.83 -4.54
CA ARG A 159 7.31 -3.69 -6.00
C ARG A 159 7.80 -4.91 -6.78
N VAL A 160 8.96 -5.46 -6.42
CA VAL A 160 9.55 -6.60 -7.13
C VAL A 160 8.70 -7.86 -6.93
N ALA A 161 8.22 -8.08 -5.71
CA ALA A 161 7.33 -9.19 -5.39
C ALA A 161 5.97 -9.03 -6.08
N TRP A 162 5.37 -7.83 -6.02
CA TRP A 162 4.10 -7.57 -6.70
C TRP A 162 4.21 -7.78 -8.22
N HIS A 163 5.31 -7.35 -8.83
CA HIS A 163 5.56 -7.60 -10.27
C HIS A 163 5.70 -9.10 -10.56
N TYR A 164 6.41 -9.86 -9.72
CA TYR A 164 6.48 -11.32 -9.83
C TYR A 164 5.08 -11.96 -9.80
N LEU A 165 4.23 -11.56 -8.84
CA LEU A 165 2.85 -12.05 -8.74
C LEU A 165 2.01 -11.70 -9.98
N GLN A 166 2.19 -10.51 -10.55
CA GLN A 166 1.49 -10.10 -11.77
C GLN A 166 1.90 -10.93 -12.99
N THR A 167 3.19 -11.24 -13.10
CA THR A 167 3.73 -11.95 -14.29
C THR A 167 3.50 -13.46 -14.25
N HIS A 168 3.52 -14.07 -13.05
CA HIS A 168 3.43 -15.52 -12.90
C HIS A 168 2.06 -16.01 -12.43
N TYR A 169 1.27 -15.14 -11.77
CA TYR A 169 0.00 -15.50 -11.14
C TYR A 169 -1.15 -14.54 -11.51
N ASN A 170 -1.03 -13.74 -12.56
CA ASN A 170 -2.06 -12.79 -12.99
C ASN A 170 -2.62 -11.92 -11.84
N ALA A 171 -1.77 -11.56 -10.87
CA ALA A 171 -2.20 -10.80 -9.71
C ALA A 171 -2.82 -9.45 -10.11
N CYS A 172 -3.97 -9.14 -9.55
CA CYS A 172 -4.65 -7.88 -9.79
C CYS A 172 -5.40 -7.37 -8.56
N VAL A 173 -5.64 -6.07 -8.54
CA VAL A 173 -6.53 -5.43 -7.55
C VAL A 173 -7.96 -5.55 -8.06
N LEU A 174 -8.89 -6.00 -7.21
CA LEU A 174 -10.25 -6.35 -7.62
C LEU A 174 -11.21 -5.15 -7.68
N GLU A 175 -11.01 -4.16 -6.79
CA GLU A 175 -11.79 -2.92 -6.77
C GLU A 175 -10.92 -1.74 -6.33
N GLU A 176 -11.44 -0.52 -6.40
CA GLU A 176 -10.73 0.66 -5.91
C GLU A 176 -10.31 0.47 -4.45
N PRO A 177 -9.00 0.65 -4.14
CA PRO A 177 -8.51 0.58 -2.78
C PRO A 177 -9.19 1.61 -1.88
N LYS A 178 -9.58 1.20 -0.68
CA LYS A 178 -10.34 2.05 0.25
C LYS A 178 -9.82 1.96 1.68
N ARG A 179 -10.19 2.95 2.47
CA ARG A 179 -9.96 2.94 3.90
C ARG A 179 -11.03 2.11 4.59
N VAL A 180 -10.63 1.15 5.41
CA VAL A 180 -11.54 0.27 6.14
C VAL A 180 -11.24 0.35 7.63
N TYR A 181 -12.28 0.42 8.45
CA TYR A 181 -12.19 0.37 9.90
C TYR A 181 -12.21 -1.08 10.38
N PHE A 182 -11.15 -1.49 11.10
CA PHE A 182 -11.00 -2.83 11.67
C PHE A 182 -11.23 -2.88 13.19
N GLY A 183 -11.61 -1.79 13.81
CA GLY A 183 -11.71 -1.64 15.27
C GLY A 183 -10.47 -0.94 15.87
N ASP A 184 -10.50 -0.71 17.19
CA ASP A 184 -9.40 -0.15 17.99
C ASP A 184 -8.65 1.05 17.38
N LYS A 185 -9.39 1.95 16.75
CA LYS A 185 -8.85 3.14 16.05
C LYS A 185 -7.97 2.82 14.83
N CYS A 186 -7.98 1.58 14.34
CA CYS A 186 -7.25 1.19 13.15
C CYS A 186 -8.11 1.30 11.89
N SER A 187 -7.69 2.14 10.96
CA SER A 187 -8.36 2.35 9.68
C SER A 187 -7.32 2.44 8.56
N PRO A 188 -6.70 1.32 8.18
CA PRO A 188 -5.73 1.29 7.07
C PRO A 188 -6.43 1.46 5.71
N ASN A 189 -5.66 1.95 4.73
CA ASN A 189 -6.04 1.79 3.33
C ASN A 189 -5.67 0.37 2.90
N ILE A 190 -6.66 -0.36 2.39
CA ILE A 190 -6.51 -1.73 1.92
C ILE A 190 -6.81 -1.87 0.44
N ALA A 191 -6.30 -2.93 -0.16
CA ALA A 191 -6.67 -3.44 -1.48
C ALA A 191 -7.23 -4.86 -1.32
N LEU A 192 -8.32 -5.15 -2.01
CA LEU A 192 -8.77 -6.51 -2.26
C LEU A 192 -8.02 -7.02 -3.50
N VAL A 193 -7.32 -8.13 -3.38
CA VAL A 193 -6.50 -8.66 -4.46
C VAL A 193 -6.87 -10.08 -4.81
N TYR A 194 -6.67 -10.42 -6.08
CA TYR A 194 -6.66 -11.77 -6.61
C TYR A 194 -5.25 -12.14 -7.05
N ILE A 195 -4.87 -13.38 -6.80
CA ILE A 195 -3.62 -13.98 -7.25
C ILE A 195 -3.94 -15.42 -7.65
N GLY A 196 -3.65 -15.80 -8.89
CA GLY A 196 -3.95 -17.15 -9.39
C GLY A 196 -3.69 -17.26 -10.87
N HIS A 197 -4.02 -18.42 -11.45
CA HIS A 197 -3.70 -18.68 -12.86
C HIS A 197 -4.75 -18.17 -13.86
N GLN A 198 -5.95 -17.78 -13.37
CA GLN A 198 -6.97 -17.22 -14.24
C GLN A 198 -6.66 -15.76 -14.59
N ILE A 199 -6.75 -15.42 -15.88
CA ILE A 199 -6.62 -14.03 -16.33
C ILE A 199 -7.88 -13.27 -15.90
N ARG A 200 -7.69 -12.17 -15.18
CA ARG A 200 -8.77 -11.31 -14.70
C ARG A 200 -8.57 -9.87 -15.11
N THR A 201 -9.68 -9.20 -15.37
CA THR A 201 -9.67 -7.74 -15.50
C THR A 201 -9.63 -7.15 -14.11
N GLY A 202 -8.44 -6.67 -13.69
CA GLY A 202 -8.29 -5.94 -12.43
C GLY A 202 -8.91 -4.55 -12.50
N TYR A 203 -9.04 -3.93 -11.32
CA TYR A 203 -9.40 -2.52 -11.22
C TYR A 203 -8.41 -1.67 -12.02
N LYS A 204 -8.95 -0.92 -12.98
CA LYS A 204 -8.22 0.14 -13.67
C LYS A 204 -8.70 1.44 -13.06
N SER A 205 -7.76 2.26 -12.56
CA SER A 205 -8.10 3.65 -12.23
C SER A 205 -8.72 4.31 -13.48
N ASP A 206 -9.68 5.20 -13.25
CA ASP A 206 -10.24 6.03 -14.33
C ASP A 206 -9.12 6.58 -15.22
N PRO A 207 -9.40 6.87 -16.51
CA PRO A 207 -8.40 7.36 -17.44
C PRO A 207 -7.67 8.55 -16.79
N VAL A 208 -6.41 8.32 -16.47
CA VAL A 208 -5.56 9.32 -15.83
C VAL A 208 -5.35 10.42 -16.86
N ALA A 209 -5.66 11.68 -16.51
CA ALA A 209 -5.31 12.81 -17.34
C ALA A 209 -3.82 12.73 -17.69
N ASP A 210 -3.47 13.00 -18.93
CA ASP A 210 -2.08 12.92 -19.39
C ASP A 210 -1.33 14.18 -18.91
N PHE A 211 -0.34 13.96 -18.06
CA PHE A 211 0.52 15.02 -17.53
C PHE A 211 1.86 15.10 -18.28
N SER A 212 2.10 14.24 -19.27
CA SER A 212 3.39 14.15 -19.97
C SER A 212 3.66 15.34 -20.89
N ASP A 213 2.60 16.04 -21.33
CA ASP A 213 2.73 17.26 -22.16
C ASP A 213 3.15 18.50 -21.37
N LEU A 214 3.08 18.43 -20.04
CA LEU A 214 3.48 19.55 -19.19
C LEU A 214 5.01 19.66 -19.09
N ARG A 215 5.53 20.83 -19.44
CA ARG A 215 6.99 21.10 -19.44
C ARG A 215 7.54 21.28 -18.03
N VAL A 216 7.70 20.15 -17.30
CA VAL A 216 8.39 20.15 -16.02
C VAL A 216 9.89 19.97 -16.25
N LYS A 217 10.68 21.00 -15.92
CA LYS A 217 12.15 21.00 -16.09
C LYS A 217 12.87 20.00 -15.18
N LYS A 218 12.45 19.96 -13.92
CA LYS A 218 13.08 19.10 -12.89
C LYS A 218 12.11 18.86 -11.74
N VAL A 219 12.17 17.65 -11.19
CA VAL A 219 11.46 17.30 -9.94
C VAL A 219 12.46 17.25 -8.80
N VAL A 220 12.24 18.04 -7.75
CA VAL A 220 13.13 18.17 -6.60
C VAL A 220 12.39 17.84 -5.32
N ARG A 221 12.93 16.92 -4.52
CA ARG A 221 12.43 16.65 -3.17
C ARG A 221 13.27 17.38 -2.14
N GLY A 222 12.61 17.96 -1.15
CA GLY A 222 13.29 18.53 0.01
C GLY A 222 14.05 17.47 0.84
N ARG A 223 15.12 17.89 1.49
CA ARG A 223 16.00 17.04 2.30
C ARG A 223 16.03 17.44 3.77
N THR A 224 15.54 18.63 4.11
CA THR A 224 15.59 19.17 5.47
C THR A 224 14.56 18.46 6.35
N ARG A 225 15.03 17.76 7.37
CA ARG A 225 14.18 17.12 8.36
C ARG A 225 13.61 18.17 9.32
N MET A 226 12.35 18.04 9.70
CA MET A 226 11.67 18.99 10.58
C MET A 226 12.08 18.89 12.06
N GLN A 227 12.83 17.85 12.43
CA GLN A 227 13.33 17.66 13.80
C GLN A 227 14.54 18.56 14.03
N ASN A 228 14.59 19.22 15.19
CA ASN A 228 15.71 20.06 15.63
C ASN A 228 16.04 21.27 14.71
N LEU A 229 15.00 21.89 14.15
CA LEU A 229 15.20 23.11 13.34
C LEU A 229 15.37 24.35 14.25
N PHE A 230 16.42 25.11 13.98
CA PHE A 230 16.63 26.41 14.59
C PHE A 230 16.11 27.52 13.67
N TYR A 231 15.00 28.13 14.07
CA TYR A 231 14.44 29.27 13.35
C TYR A 231 15.26 30.53 13.67
N SER A 232 15.45 31.38 12.69
CA SER A 232 16.28 32.60 12.84
C SER A 232 15.74 33.75 12.00
N ASN A 233 15.81 34.93 12.56
CA ASN A 233 15.53 36.19 11.88
C ASN A 233 16.77 36.81 11.23
N ASN A 234 17.90 36.12 11.24
CA ASN A 234 19.13 36.57 10.59
C ASN A 234 18.87 36.84 9.08
N LYS A 235 19.52 37.87 8.54
CA LYS A 235 19.40 38.24 7.12
C LYS A 235 19.81 37.10 6.17
N LYS A 236 20.74 36.25 6.59
CA LYS A 236 21.21 35.07 5.84
C LYS A 236 20.25 33.86 5.95
N ALA A 237 19.29 33.88 6.85
CA ALA A 237 18.32 32.79 6.98
C ALA A 237 17.39 32.76 5.76
N LEU A 238 17.12 31.56 5.24
CA LEU A 238 16.25 31.33 4.09
C LEU A 238 14.87 30.84 4.54
N PRO A 239 13.80 31.19 3.78
CA PRO A 239 12.46 30.68 4.07
C PRO A 239 12.39 29.18 3.84
N LEU A 240 11.81 28.47 4.82
CA LEU A 240 11.57 27.04 4.80
C LEU A 240 10.16 26.77 4.31
N ILE A 241 10.03 25.90 3.30
CA ILE A 241 8.75 25.40 2.82
C ILE A 241 8.49 24.03 3.41
N HIS A 242 7.35 23.90 4.08
CA HIS A 242 6.81 22.65 4.61
C HIS A 242 5.35 22.46 4.16
N THR A 243 4.82 21.27 4.31
CA THR A 243 3.43 20.95 3.90
C THR A 243 2.37 21.89 4.50
N SER A 244 2.59 22.34 5.75
CA SER A 244 1.69 23.29 6.43
C SER A 244 1.64 24.68 5.80
N ASN A 245 2.67 25.04 5.05
CA ASN A 245 2.74 26.34 4.38
C ASN A 245 1.92 26.38 3.08
N ILE A 246 1.51 25.25 2.53
CA ILE A 246 0.71 25.17 1.30
C ILE A 246 -0.76 25.37 1.69
N GLN A 247 -1.31 26.55 1.45
CA GLN A 247 -2.69 26.89 1.80
C GLN A 247 -3.35 27.68 0.66
N LYS A 248 -4.54 27.27 0.26
CA LYS A 248 -5.36 27.95 -0.77
C LYS A 248 -4.61 28.31 -2.06
N GLY A 249 -3.66 27.48 -2.46
CA GLY A 249 -2.90 27.70 -3.71
C GLY A 249 -1.65 28.58 -3.56
N GLU A 250 -1.30 29.00 -2.34
CA GLU A 250 -0.20 29.92 -2.05
C GLU A 250 0.72 29.35 -0.95
N LEU A 251 1.93 29.92 -0.87
CA LEU A 251 2.88 29.66 0.19
C LEU A 251 2.73 30.73 1.28
N VAL A 252 2.26 30.33 2.46
CA VAL A 252 2.00 31.24 3.58
C VAL A 252 2.80 30.88 4.83
N ASN A 253 3.00 31.87 5.71
CA ASN A 253 3.61 31.68 7.05
C ASN A 253 4.98 30.99 7.02
N LEU A 254 5.83 31.36 6.05
CA LEU A 254 7.17 30.78 5.91
C LEU A 254 8.08 31.24 7.05
N LYS A 255 8.49 30.30 7.88
CA LYS A 255 9.55 30.52 8.88
C LYS A 255 10.92 30.47 8.19
N ARG A 256 11.91 31.14 8.74
CA ARG A 256 13.27 31.19 8.19
C ARG A 256 14.22 30.36 9.03
N ILE A 257 15.14 29.68 8.37
CA ILE A 257 16.18 28.84 9.02
C ILE A 257 17.56 29.21 8.48
N LEU A 258 18.57 29.07 9.33
CA LEU A 258 19.98 29.13 8.93
C LEU A 258 20.36 27.72 8.47
N GLN A 259 20.64 27.56 7.20
CA GLN A 259 21.12 26.34 6.60
C GLN A 259 22.01 26.66 5.40
N ASP A 260 22.96 25.76 5.07
CA ASP A 260 23.83 25.92 3.92
C ASP A 260 23.04 25.99 2.61
N ASP A 261 23.47 26.89 1.74
CA ASP A 261 22.85 27.18 0.44
C ASP A 261 22.78 25.95 -0.49
N HIS A 262 23.59 24.90 -0.25
CA HIS A 262 23.60 23.68 -1.07
C HIS A 262 22.26 22.93 -1.13
N ASN A 263 21.38 23.15 -0.15
CA ASN A 263 20.03 22.58 -0.13
C ASN A 263 18.95 23.57 -0.56
N ALA A 264 19.34 24.79 -0.90
CA ALA A 264 18.41 25.82 -1.36
C ALA A 264 18.02 25.58 -2.82
N ILE A 265 16.77 25.88 -3.12
CA ILE A 265 16.27 25.93 -4.49
C ILE A 265 15.82 27.36 -4.82
N ASP A 266 15.93 27.70 -6.08
CA ASP A 266 15.39 28.91 -6.68
C ASP A 266 14.65 28.56 -7.98
N GLY A 267 14.08 29.58 -8.62
CA GLY A 267 13.33 29.42 -9.86
C GLY A 267 11.83 29.32 -9.67
N PHE A 268 11.13 29.22 -10.78
CA PHE A 268 9.67 29.08 -10.84
C PHE A 268 9.28 27.61 -10.73
N GLY A 269 8.10 27.34 -10.16
CA GLY A 269 7.64 25.95 -10.07
C GLY A 269 6.34 25.80 -9.30
N VAL A 270 5.98 24.53 -9.07
CA VAL A 270 4.81 24.14 -8.30
C VAL A 270 5.24 23.29 -7.11
N VAL A 271 4.85 23.71 -5.92
CA VAL A 271 5.10 22.98 -4.68
C VAL A 271 3.92 22.07 -4.38
N ILE A 272 4.22 20.79 -4.15
CA ILE A 272 3.25 19.77 -3.75
C ILE A 272 3.69 19.11 -2.45
N PRO A 273 2.77 18.68 -1.57
CA PRO A 273 3.13 17.90 -0.41
C PRO A 273 3.60 16.50 -0.83
N ARG A 274 4.61 15.97 -0.17
CA ARG A 274 5.01 14.57 -0.30
C ARG A 274 4.12 13.65 0.54
N VAL A 275 3.71 14.13 1.71
CA VAL A 275 2.83 13.41 2.63
C VAL A 275 1.61 14.28 2.92
N CYS A 276 0.44 13.82 2.60
CA CYS A 276 -0.81 14.52 2.91
C CYS A 276 -2.01 13.56 2.78
N ASN A 277 -3.18 14.04 3.26
CA ASN A 277 -4.45 13.48 2.84
C ASN A 277 -4.93 14.25 1.60
N PRO A 278 -4.97 13.63 0.41
CA PRO A 278 -5.20 14.33 -0.85
C PRO A 278 -6.70 14.54 -1.15
N ASN A 279 -7.52 14.87 -0.15
CA ASN A 279 -8.96 15.10 -0.34
C ASN A 279 -9.28 16.35 -1.16
N SER A 280 -8.36 17.33 -1.19
CA SER A 280 -8.48 18.56 -1.97
C SER A 280 -7.14 18.97 -2.56
N PRO A 281 -7.12 19.77 -3.63
CA PRO A 281 -5.88 20.26 -4.22
C PRO A 281 -5.03 21.02 -3.19
N LYS A 282 -3.84 20.51 -2.94
CA LYS A 282 -2.85 21.11 -2.04
C LYS A 282 -1.58 21.37 -2.80
N VAL A 283 -1.59 22.46 -3.59
CA VAL A 283 -0.49 22.89 -4.45
C VAL A 283 -0.29 24.40 -4.30
N ALA A 284 0.94 24.87 -4.43
CA ALA A 284 1.23 26.30 -4.41
C ALA A 284 2.28 26.65 -5.46
N LEU A 285 2.27 27.89 -5.93
CA LEU A 285 3.33 28.41 -6.82
C LEU A 285 4.60 28.70 -6.01
N LEU A 286 5.75 28.36 -6.59
CA LEU A 286 7.05 28.83 -6.17
C LEU A 286 7.40 30.07 -7.00
N GLU A 287 7.56 31.19 -6.32
CA GLU A 287 7.98 32.44 -6.96
C GLU A 287 9.50 32.45 -7.16
N GLY A 288 9.95 32.70 -8.38
CA GLY A 288 11.36 32.68 -8.77
C GLY A 288 12.25 33.83 -8.21
N LYS A 289 11.74 34.58 -7.24
CA LYS A 289 12.36 35.82 -6.76
C LYS A 289 13.40 35.65 -5.66
N ARG A 290 13.46 34.47 -5.03
CA ARG A 290 14.35 34.18 -3.90
C ARG A 290 14.63 32.70 -3.73
N LYS A 291 15.65 32.37 -2.96
CA LYS A 291 15.98 31.00 -2.59
C LYS A 291 15.09 30.49 -1.45
N TYR A 292 14.79 29.19 -1.46
CA TYR A 292 13.99 28.52 -0.45
C TYR A 292 14.68 27.23 0.01
N ILE A 293 14.50 26.87 1.25
CA ILE A 293 14.81 25.54 1.77
C ILE A 293 13.55 24.70 1.75
N LEU A 294 13.67 23.44 1.34
CA LEU A 294 12.55 22.50 1.31
C LEU A 294 12.67 21.48 2.42
N SER A 295 11.59 21.30 3.18
CA SER A 295 11.50 20.14 4.09
C SER A 295 11.37 18.84 3.30
N ASP A 296 11.74 17.72 3.91
CA ASP A 296 11.60 16.38 3.34
C ASP A 296 10.15 15.95 3.05
N CYS A 297 9.18 16.75 3.50
CA CYS A 297 7.74 16.55 3.31
C CYS A 297 7.16 17.24 2.06
N VAL A 298 7.97 17.92 1.24
CA VAL A 298 7.53 18.58 0.01
C VAL A 298 8.34 18.18 -1.20
N ILE A 299 7.71 18.28 -2.36
CA ILE A 299 8.33 18.11 -3.68
C ILE A 299 8.01 19.36 -4.50
N VAL A 300 8.96 19.78 -5.33
CA VAL A 300 8.79 20.91 -6.26
C VAL A 300 8.94 20.40 -7.68
N LEU A 301 8.00 20.81 -8.54
CA LEU A 301 8.04 20.68 -9.97
C LEU A 301 8.60 22.01 -10.51
N LEU A 302 9.89 22.08 -10.85
CA LEU A 302 10.50 23.28 -11.40
C LEU A 302 10.09 23.45 -12.86
N ALA A 303 9.85 24.69 -13.23
CA ALA A 303 9.50 25.14 -14.57
C ALA A 303 10.53 26.16 -15.09
N ASP A 304 10.55 26.41 -16.40
CA ASP A 304 11.49 27.33 -16.99
C ASP A 304 11.13 28.82 -16.71
N ASN A 305 9.85 29.10 -16.53
CA ASN A 305 9.35 30.45 -16.24
C ASN A 305 8.05 30.39 -15.43
N GLN A 306 7.55 31.57 -15.06
CA GLN A 306 6.34 31.74 -14.25
C GLN A 306 5.08 31.25 -14.98
N GLU A 307 4.97 31.52 -16.26
CA GLU A 307 3.81 31.12 -17.06
C GLU A 307 3.65 29.60 -17.10
N THR A 308 4.74 28.89 -17.38
CA THR A 308 4.77 27.42 -17.35
C THR A 308 4.44 26.87 -15.96
N ALA A 309 4.91 27.51 -14.89
CA ALA A 309 4.56 27.08 -13.53
C ALA A 309 3.04 27.26 -13.24
N ILE A 310 2.44 28.33 -13.72
CA ILE A 310 0.99 28.57 -13.62
C ILE A 310 0.22 27.49 -14.39
N GLN A 311 0.60 27.19 -15.62
CA GLN A 311 -0.03 26.13 -16.45
C GLN A 311 0.03 24.77 -15.76
N ILE A 312 1.19 24.39 -15.20
CA ILE A 312 1.34 23.16 -14.44
C ILE A 312 0.38 23.14 -13.23
N LYS A 313 0.34 24.23 -12.45
CA LYS A 313 -0.54 24.32 -11.28
C LYS A 313 -2.01 24.17 -11.65
N GLU A 314 -2.47 24.93 -12.64
CA GLU A 314 -3.88 24.90 -13.11
C GLU A 314 -4.25 23.51 -13.62
N TYR A 315 -3.40 22.88 -14.42
CA TYR A 315 -3.67 21.54 -14.94
C TYR A 315 -3.74 20.51 -13.80
N VAL A 316 -2.82 20.56 -12.83
CA VAL A 316 -2.84 19.69 -11.64
C VAL A 316 -4.12 19.89 -10.82
N VAL A 317 -4.56 21.14 -10.62
CA VAL A 317 -5.79 21.46 -9.87
C VAL A 317 -7.03 20.95 -10.59
N ASN A 318 -7.13 21.24 -11.91
CA ASN A 318 -8.28 20.84 -12.73
C ASN A 318 -8.39 19.32 -12.90
N ASN A 319 -7.25 18.61 -12.86
CA ASN A 319 -7.19 17.16 -12.98
C ASN A 319 -6.81 16.50 -11.64
N TRP A 320 -7.26 17.06 -10.51
CA TRP A 320 -6.85 16.62 -9.18
C TRP A 320 -7.15 15.15 -8.89
N MET A 321 -8.26 14.62 -9.36
CA MET A 321 -8.63 13.22 -9.17
C MET A 321 -7.60 12.27 -9.78
N SER A 322 -7.12 12.58 -10.99
CA SER A 322 -6.03 11.86 -11.65
C SER A 322 -4.69 12.08 -10.93
N PHE A 323 -4.37 13.33 -10.59
CA PHE A 323 -3.12 13.67 -9.91
C PHE A 323 -2.99 13.00 -8.53
N LYS A 324 -4.05 12.99 -7.71
CA LYS A 324 -4.03 12.38 -6.38
C LYS A 324 -3.75 10.87 -6.41
N SER A 325 -3.93 10.22 -7.56
CA SER A 325 -3.65 8.78 -7.73
C SER A 325 -2.21 8.38 -7.43
N ILE A 326 -1.26 9.33 -7.52
CA ILE A 326 0.15 9.08 -7.14
C ILE A 326 0.39 9.01 -5.63
N TYR A 327 -0.59 9.44 -4.81
CA TYR A 327 -0.51 9.34 -3.36
C TYR A 327 -1.04 7.98 -2.90
N LYS A 328 -0.16 7.18 -2.31
CA LYS A 328 -0.47 5.82 -1.83
C LYS A 328 0.15 5.65 -0.44
N GLY A 329 -0.46 4.84 0.39
CA GLY A 329 0.05 4.51 1.72
C GLY A 329 -1.04 3.90 2.59
N THR A 330 -0.68 2.92 3.41
CA THR A 330 -1.62 2.21 4.30
C THR A 330 -2.17 3.13 5.39
N GLY A 331 -1.31 3.95 5.98
CA GLY A 331 -1.69 4.99 6.94
C GLY A 331 -1.74 6.37 6.29
N ALA A 332 -0.72 7.20 6.53
CA ALA A 332 -0.57 8.48 5.84
C ALA A 332 -0.27 8.25 4.35
N GLN A 333 -1.04 8.89 3.49
CA GLN A 333 -0.80 8.82 2.05
C GLN A 333 0.41 9.67 1.67
N TYR A 334 1.28 9.12 0.82
CA TYR A 334 2.48 9.80 0.37
C TYR A 334 2.77 9.51 -1.12
N THR A 335 3.53 10.41 -1.74
CA THR A 335 4.09 10.21 -3.07
C THR A 335 5.62 10.11 -3.03
N THR A 336 6.22 9.66 -4.12
CA THR A 336 7.66 9.55 -4.29
C THR A 336 8.11 10.34 -5.52
N LEU A 337 9.41 10.68 -5.60
CA LEU A 337 9.97 11.31 -6.80
C LEU A 337 9.69 10.48 -8.06
N GLU A 338 9.85 9.16 -7.96
CA GLU A 338 9.63 8.23 -9.07
C GLU A 338 8.19 8.28 -9.59
N ARG A 339 7.19 8.24 -8.70
CA ARG A 339 5.77 8.35 -9.11
C ARG A 339 5.45 9.68 -9.76
N VAL A 340 6.00 10.77 -9.23
CA VAL A 340 5.84 12.09 -9.82
C VAL A 340 6.49 12.13 -11.20
N LYS A 341 7.72 11.65 -11.33
CA LYS A 341 8.43 11.59 -12.61
C LYS A 341 7.66 10.78 -13.66
N ILE A 342 7.19 9.58 -13.28
CA ILE A 342 6.39 8.72 -14.18
C ILE A 342 5.13 9.45 -14.64
N LEU A 343 4.40 10.10 -13.72
CA LEU A 343 3.18 10.84 -14.07
C LEU A 343 3.44 11.93 -15.11
N PHE A 344 4.57 12.64 -15.01
CA PHE A 344 4.95 13.72 -15.91
C PHE A 344 5.83 13.25 -17.10
N GLY A 345 5.97 11.95 -17.33
CA GLY A 345 6.79 11.40 -18.43
C GLY A 345 8.29 11.72 -18.33
N ILE A 346 8.79 12.05 -17.14
CA ILE A 346 10.20 12.45 -16.91
C ILE A 346 11.03 11.19 -16.60
N LYS A 347 12.09 10.98 -17.35
CA LYS A 347 13.05 9.87 -17.15
C LYS A 347 14.01 10.10 -15.98
#